data_6e29e077e183f59dcbda89a9cb01b76a
#
_entry.id   6e29e077e183f59dcbda89a9cb01b76a
#
_cell.length_a   1.000
_cell.length_b   1.000
_cell.length_c   1.000
_cell.angle_alpha   90.00
_cell.angle_beta   90.00
_cell.angle_gamma   90.00
#
_symmetry.space_group_name_H-M   'P 1'
#
loop_
_entity.id
_entity.type
_entity.pdbx_description
1 polymer ?
#
loop_
_entity_poly.entity_id
_entity_poly.type
_entity_poly.pdbx_seq_one_letter_code
_entity_poly.pdbx_strand_id
1 'polypeptide(L)'
;MNRRDFLNITATAAVGLAVAPVPNALAADGPSPTASHLPRWRGFNLLEKFTKWDKGNPPFQESDFAIMADWGFDFARLPMSYLCWTDPEDWLKLREPELKHLDGAVELGRQHGIHINLNLHRAPGYCVNPPKEPLDLWKDEKALEACAFHWAHFAKRYKGIPSDRMSFDLLNEPPAVPEATYVRVVTRLVEAIRQEDPKRLVIADGLKWGGDPVRGLAGLGIAQSTRGYYPMQVTHYKASWVRGESWPEPTWPLKEGAKTVDKETLRKERIQPWRDLEKQGVGVHVGEWGVYNHTPHAVTLAFMRDNLALWREAGWGWALWNLRGSFGVLDSQREDVKYEDFRGHKLDREMLEVLRG
;
A
#
# COMPACT_ATOMS: atom_id res chain seq x y z
N MET A 1 80.61 17.57 7.05
CA MET A 1 80.31 16.31 7.75
C MET A 1 78.90 15.88 7.26
N ASN A 2 78.88 14.65 6.81
CA ASN A 2 77.91 14.07 5.85
C ASN A 2 76.42 14.00 6.28
N ARG A 3 75.63 14.33 5.29
CA ARG A 3 74.22 13.85 5.17
C ARG A 3 74.26 12.36 4.90
N ARG A 4 73.63 11.53 5.74
CA ARG A 4 73.03 10.22 5.42
C ARG A 4 72.43 9.64 6.69
N ASP A 5 71.31 8.92 6.44
CA ASP A 5 70.63 8.01 7.35
C ASP A 5 69.59 8.62 8.30
N PHE A 6 68.34 8.63 7.80
CA PHE A 6 67.18 8.06 8.53
C PHE A 6 65.98 7.99 7.60
N LEU A 7 65.89 6.90 6.85
CA LEU A 7 64.64 6.44 6.25
C LEU A 7 64.19 5.22 7.07
N ASN A 8 63.30 5.46 8.04
CA ASN A 8 62.53 4.37 8.63
C ASN A 8 61.10 4.41 8.03
N ILE A 9 60.88 3.43 7.18
CA ILE A 9 59.56 3.16 6.58
C ILE A 9 58.68 2.50 7.63
N THR A 10 57.75 3.20 8.19
CA THR A 10 56.63 2.61 8.94
C THR A 10 55.55 2.17 7.92
N ALA A 11 55.51 0.90 7.61
CA ALA A 11 54.43 0.29 6.84
C ALA A 11 53.16 0.24 7.72
N THR A 12 52.24 1.14 7.50
CA THR A 12 50.89 1.05 8.08
C THR A 12 50.13 0.03 7.26
N ALA A 13 49.88 -1.13 7.85
CA ALA A 13 49.01 -2.14 7.28
C ALA A 13 47.56 -1.59 7.28
N ALA A 14 47.06 -1.21 6.12
CA ALA A 14 45.62 -0.95 5.91
C ALA A 14 44.90 -2.30 5.99
N VAL A 15 44.25 -2.56 7.10
CA VAL A 15 43.27 -3.64 7.21
C VAL A 15 42.04 -3.24 6.40
N GLY A 16 42.03 -3.69 5.16
CA GLY A 16 40.83 -3.62 4.32
C GLY A 16 39.78 -4.55 4.94
N LEU A 17 38.77 -3.97 5.60
CA LEU A 17 37.53 -4.68 5.87
C LEU A 17 36.90 -5.03 4.54
N ALA A 18 37.08 -6.25 4.09
CA ALA A 18 36.30 -6.82 3.01
C ALA A 18 34.85 -6.89 3.50
N VAL A 19 34.02 -5.96 3.05
CA VAL A 19 32.56 -6.06 3.16
C VAL A 19 32.21 -7.31 2.33
N ALA A 20 31.86 -8.39 3.02
CA ALA A 20 31.31 -9.57 2.37
C ALA A 20 30.07 -9.13 1.58
N PRO A 21 29.89 -9.59 0.32
CA PRO A 21 28.67 -9.32 -0.40
C PRO A 21 27.51 -9.90 0.42
N VAL A 22 26.59 -9.04 0.85
CA VAL A 22 25.30 -9.46 1.43
C VAL A 22 24.70 -10.43 0.41
N PRO A 23 24.37 -11.67 0.78
CA PRO A 23 23.77 -12.59 -0.17
C PRO A 23 22.52 -11.92 -0.73
N ASN A 24 22.40 -11.92 -2.05
CA ASN A 24 21.24 -11.43 -2.80
C ASN A 24 20.02 -12.09 -2.17
N ALA A 25 19.32 -11.35 -1.29
CA ALA A 25 18.17 -11.86 -0.57
C ALA A 25 17.12 -12.23 -1.61
N LEU A 26 16.96 -13.53 -1.78
CA LEU A 26 15.82 -14.24 -2.36
C LEU A 26 15.26 -13.60 -3.65
N ALA A 27 15.79 -13.99 -4.79
CA ALA A 27 14.94 -14.16 -5.94
C ALA A 27 13.80 -15.08 -5.46
N ALA A 28 12.56 -14.58 -5.44
CA ALA A 28 11.42 -15.45 -5.19
C ALA A 28 11.48 -16.57 -6.22
N ASP A 29 11.57 -17.83 -5.79
CA ASP A 29 11.59 -19.02 -6.65
C ASP A 29 10.24 -19.26 -7.35
N GLY A 30 9.59 -18.20 -7.80
CA GLY A 30 8.29 -18.22 -8.46
C GLY A 30 8.29 -17.44 -9.78
N PRO A 31 7.30 -17.66 -10.63
CA PRO A 31 7.15 -16.91 -11.86
C PRO A 31 7.02 -15.41 -11.56
N SER A 32 7.61 -14.58 -12.42
CA SER A 32 7.49 -13.12 -12.31
C SER A 32 6.01 -12.69 -12.23
N PRO A 33 5.64 -11.74 -11.37
CA PRO A 33 4.27 -11.28 -11.25
C PRO A 33 3.77 -10.68 -12.58
N THR A 34 2.53 -11.00 -12.89
CA THR A 34 1.82 -10.47 -14.06
C THR A 34 0.51 -9.84 -13.63
N ALA A 35 -0.10 -9.06 -14.51
CA ALA A 35 -1.42 -8.49 -14.24
C ALA A 35 -2.52 -9.54 -14.01
N SER A 36 -2.33 -10.75 -14.53
CA SER A 36 -3.27 -11.88 -14.34
C SER A 36 -2.91 -12.78 -13.14
N HIS A 37 -1.69 -12.65 -12.61
CA HIS A 37 -1.22 -13.48 -11.50
C HIS A 37 -0.31 -12.67 -10.58
N LEU A 38 -0.86 -12.21 -9.48
CA LEU A 38 -0.13 -11.52 -8.42
C LEU A 38 0.38 -12.52 -7.39
N PRO A 39 1.62 -12.39 -6.90
CA PRO A 39 2.08 -13.13 -5.72
C PRO A 39 1.19 -12.84 -4.50
N ARG A 40 1.18 -13.74 -3.57
CA ARG A 40 0.49 -13.55 -2.29
C ARG A 40 1.26 -12.61 -1.38
N TRP A 41 1.59 -11.42 -1.86
CA TRP A 41 2.27 -10.38 -1.07
C TRP A 41 1.46 -10.00 0.16
N ARG A 42 2.13 -9.89 1.31
CA ARG A 42 1.50 -9.56 2.58
C ARG A 42 2.28 -8.46 3.27
N GLY A 43 1.61 -7.44 3.74
CA GLY A 43 2.29 -6.35 4.42
C GLY A 43 1.39 -5.21 4.85
N PHE A 44 1.88 -4.00 4.71
CA PHE A 44 1.27 -2.85 5.36
C PHE A 44 1.25 -1.63 4.46
N ASN A 45 0.33 -0.71 4.78
CA ASN A 45 0.36 0.65 4.29
C ASN A 45 1.28 1.50 5.18
N LEU A 46 2.24 2.22 4.60
CA LEU A 46 3.15 3.16 5.27
C LEU A 46 2.75 4.60 4.92
N LEU A 47 2.49 5.44 5.93
CA LEU A 47 1.69 6.65 5.76
C LEU A 47 2.49 7.97 5.73
N GLU A 48 3.80 7.94 5.60
CA GLU A 48 4.67 9.12 5.66
C GLU A 48 4.33 10.20 4.62
N LYS A 49 3.77 9.78 3.47
CA LYS A 49 3.35 10.67 2.38
C LYS A 49 1.83 10.69 2.13
N PHE A 50 1.05 10.07 3.03
CA PHE A 50 -0.41 9.97 2.92
C PHE A 50 -1.11 11.32 2.77
N THR A 51 -0.70 12.31 3.57
CA THR A 51 -1.15 13.70 3.49
C THR A 51 0.03 14.64 3.59
N LYS A 52 -0.09 15.84 3.01
CA LYS A 52 0.92 16.88 3.16
C LYS A 52 0.83 17.52 4.56
N TRP A 53 1.93 17.54 5.28
CA TRP A 53 2.04 18.22 6.56
C TRP A 53 2.67 19.60 6.39
N ASP A 54 2.23 20.56 7.19
CA ASP A 54 2.71 21.96 7.11
C ASP A 54 4.22 22.09 7.34
N LYS A 55 4.77 21.24 8.23
CA LYS A 55 6.20 21.21 8.55
C LYS A 55 7.03 20.31 7.62
N GLY A 56 6.45 19.82 6.53
CA GLY A 56 7.05 18.83 5.64
C GLY A 56 6.86 17.39 6.13
N ASN A 57 6.94 16.47 5.20
CA ASN A 57 6.76 15.05 5.47
C ASN A 57 8.12 14.40 5.77
N PRO A 58 8.21 13.52 6.76
CA PRO A 58 9.43 12.75 7.03
C PRO A 58 9.71 11.78 5.87
N PRO A 59 10.96 11.29 5.74
CA PRO A 59 11.26 10.11 4.94
C PRO A 59 10.62 8.86 5.55
N PHE A 60 10.48 7.81 4.75
CA PHE A 60 10.08 6.50 5.25
C PHE A 60 11.15 5.94 6.20
N GLN A 61 10.73 5.20 7.22
CA GLN A 61 11.60 4.74 8.30
C GLN A 61 12.21 3.38 7.96
N GLU A 62 13.54 3.24 7.98
CA GLU A 62 14.21 1.94 7.78
C GLU A 62 13.76 0.89 8.81
N SER A 63 13.51 1.32 10.06
CA SER A 63 13.00 0.44 11.11
C SER A 63 11.72 -0.28 10.73
N ASP A 64 10.81 0.35 9.98
CA ASP A 64 9.56 -0.26 9.55
C ASP A 64 9.83 -1.41 8.55
N PHE A 65 10.72 -1.20 7.60
CA PHE A 65 11.12 -2.23 6.64
C PHE A 65 11.82 -3.40 7.32
N ALA A 66 12.72 -3.12 8.26
CA ALA A 66 13.40 -4.14 9.05
C ALA A 66 12.40 -4.96 9.89
N ILE A 67 11.45 -4.31 10.55
CA ILE A 67 10.40 -4.97 11.34
C ILE A 67 9.52 -5.85 10.45
N MET A 68 9.08 -5.34 9.31
CA MET A 68 8.24 -6.08 8.37
C MET A 68 8.97 -7.32 7.84
N ALA A 69 10.23 -7.18 7.45
CA ALA A 69 11.06 -8.29 6.96
C ALA A 69 11.29 -9.36 8.05
N ASP A 70 11.63 -8.96 9.29
CA ASP A 70 11.83 -9.86 10.43
C ASP A 70 10.55 -10.66 10.76
N TRP A 71 9.39 -10.07 10.51
CA TRP A 71 8.10 -10.74 10.71
C TRP A 71 7.67 -11.62 9.53
N GLY A 72 8.42 -11.59 8.41
CA GLY A 72 8.15 -12.36 7.20
C GLY A 72 7.08 -11.73 6.30
N PHE A 73 6.93 -10.41 6.35
CA PHE A 73 6.12 -9.65 5.41
C PHE A 73 6.99 -9.11 4.26
N ASP A 74 6.41 -9.02 3.08
CA ASP A 74 7.10 -8.80 1.82
C ASP A 74 6.52 -7.67 0.95
N PHE A 75 5.57 -6.88 1.50
CA PHE A 75 4.84 -5.87 0.75
C PHE A 75 4.66 -4.57 1.53
N ALA A 76 4.95 -3.44 0.91
CA ALA A 76 4.65 -2.11 1.41
C ALA A 76 3.87 -1.31 0.36
N ARG A 77 2.62 -0.99 0.65
CA ARG A 77 1.86 0.01 -0.10
C ARG A 77 2.16 1.38 0.45
N LEU A 78 2.47 2.32 -0.42
CA LEU A 78 2.77 3.71 -0.07
C LEU A 78 1.64 4.60 -0.58
N PRO A 79 0.58 4.83 0.23
CA PRO A 79 -0.46 5.78 -0.13
C PRO A 79 0.09 7.20 -0.02
N MET A 80 0.01 7.97 -1.11
CA MET A 80 0.71 9.24 -1.24
C MET A 80 -0.21 10.35 -1.74
N SER A 81 0.01 11.55 -1.22
CA SER A 81 -0.56 12.78 -1.74
C SER A 81 0.42 13.45 -2.71
N TYR A 82 -0.02 13.74 -3.94
CA TYR A 82 0.80 14.48 -4.90
C TYR A 82 1.26 15.85 -4.38
N LEU A 83 0.53 16.44 -3.44
CA LEU A 83 0.87 17.70 -2.80
C LEU A 83 2.17 17.64 -1.98
N CYS A 84 2.64 16.44 -1.61
CA CYS A 84 3.90 16.29 -0.88
C CYS A 84 5.10 16.71 -1.72
N TRP A 85 5.06 16.50 -3.05
CA TRP A 85 6.20 16.75 -3.94
C TRP A 85 5.93 17.76 -5.05
N THR A 86 4.79 18.45 -5.03
CA THR A 86 4.49 19.53 -5.98
C THR A 86 4.60 20.91 -5.34
N ASP A 87 4.75 21.91 -6.18
CA ASP A 87 4.53 23.29 -5.79
C ASP A 87 3.01 23.49 -5.56
N PRO A 88 2.59 24.18 -4.49
CA PRO A 88 1.18 24.43 -4.23
C PRO A 88 0.43 25.16 -5.36
N GLU A 89 1.14 25.99 -6.13
CA GLU A 89 0.57 26.79 -7.22
C GLU A 89 0.72 26.13 -8.60
N ASP A 90 1.58 25.10 -8.70
CA ASP A 90 1.84 24.39 -9.95
C ASP A 90 1.99 22.88 -9.73
N TRP A 91 0.96 22.11 -10.08
CA TRP A 91 0.92 20.65 -9.92
C TRP A 91 1.96 19.91 -10.77
N LEU A 92 2.52 20.56 -11.80
CA LEU A 92 3.53 19.97 -12.68
C LEU A 92 4.96 20.32 -12.28
N LYS A 93 5.14 21.26 -11.35
CA LYS A 93 6.45 21.62 -10.81
C LYS A 93 6.83 20.74 -9.65
N LEU A 94 7.74 19.81 -9.92
CA LEU A 94 8.14 18.77 -8.96
C LEU A 94 9.25 19.27 -8.02
N ARG A 95 9.15 18.87 -6.76
CA ARG A 95 10.14 19.17 -5.71
C ARG A 95 11.03 17.94 -5.50
N GLU A 96 12.21 17.96 -6.09
CA GLU A 96 13.16 16.84 -6.07
C GLU A 96 13.56 16.37 -4.66
N PRO A 97 13.78 17.22 -3.64
CA PRO A 97 14.08 16.76 -2.29
C PRO A 97 13.00 15.83 -1.71
N GLU A 98 11.72 16.08 -2.01
CA GLU A 98 10.61 15.24 -1.56
C GLU A 98 10.53 13.92 -2.33
N LEU A 99 10.83 13.94 -3.62
CA LEU A 99 10.89 12.73 -4.46
C LEU A 99 12.03 11.79 -4.02
N LYS A 100 13.14 12.32 -3.49
CA LYS A 100 14.22 11.51 -2.91
C LYS A 100 13.79 10.68 -1.71
N HIS A 101 12.76 11.11 -0.97
CA HIS A 101 12.20 10.28 0.10
C HIS A 101 11.53 9.00 -0.45
N LEU A 102 10.93 9.09 -1.65
CA LEU A 102 10.38 7.92 -2.34
C LEU A 102 11.49 7.01 -2.88
N ASP A 103 12.57 7.59 -3.42
CA ASP A 103 13.77 6.82 -3.81
C ASP A 103 14.33 6.05 -2.63
N GLY A 104 14.38 6.69 -1.44
CA GLY A 104 14.78 6.06 -0.19
C GLY A 104 13.91 4.86 0.16
N ALA A 105 12.58 4.98 0.06
CA ALA A 105 11.66 3.87 0.31
C ALA A 105 11.86 2.71 -0.68
N VAL A 106 12.09 3.03 -1.96
CA VAL A 106 12.38 2.02 -2.99
C VAL A 106 13.67 1.28 -2.69
N GLU A 107 14.70 1.99 -2.26
CA GLU A 107 15.99 1.39 -1.87
C GLU A 107 15.84 0.53 -0.60
N LEU A 108 15.09 0.99 0.41
CA LEU A 108 14.77 0.21 1.60
C LEU A 108 14.01 -1.08 1.24
N GLY A 109 13.03 -0.99 0.33
CA GLY A 109 12.34 -2.16 -0.20
C GLY A 109 13.30 -3.17 -0.83
N ARG A 110 14.28 -2.69 -1.62
CA ARG A 110 15.32 -3.53 -2.23
C ARG A 110 16.21 -4.21 -1.16
N GLN A 111 16.64 -3.46 -0.14
CA GLN A 111 17.53 -3.96 0.92
C GLN A 111 16.85 -5.01 1.79
N HIS A 112 15.57 -4.82 2.11
CA HIS A 112 14.80 -5.70 3.01
C HIS A 112 13.96 -6.76 2.28
N GLY A 113 14.04 -6.84 0.94
CA GLY A 113 13.26 -7.82 0.16
C GLY A 113 11.76 -7.54 0.13
N ILE A 114 11.35 -6.26 0.28
CA ILE A 114 9.95 -5.84 0.33
C ILE A 114 9.55 -5.22 -1.02
N HIS A 115 8.45 -5.71 -1.59
CA HIS A 115 7.83 -5.14 -2.78
C HIS A 115 7.23 -3.78 -2.48
N ILE A 116 7.52 -2.78 -3.29
CA ILE A 116 7.00 -1.42 -3.15
C ILE A 116 5.83 -1.21 -4.11
N ASN A 117 4.68 -0.83 -3.56
CA ASN A 117 3.51 -0.46 -4.32
C ASN A 117 3.22 1.04 -4.15
N LEU A 118 3.50 1.83 -5.17
CA LEU A 118 3.22 3.27 -5.17
C LEU A 118 1.74 3.50 -5.45
N ASN A 119 1.07 4.29 -4.61
CA ASN A 119 -0.33 4.64 -4.79
C ASN A 119 -0.56 6.14 -4.70
N LEU A 120 -1.36 6.72 -5.61
CA LEU A 120 -1.88 8.06 -5.44
C LEU A 120 -3.16 8.02 -4.60
N HIS A 121 -3.00 8.22 -3.28
CA HIS A 121 -4.13 8.36 -2.35
C HIS A 121 -4.87 9.69 -2.59
N ARG A 122 -4.10 10.76 -2.80
CA ARG A 122 -4.58 12.03 -3.32
C ARG A 122 -3.90 12.28 -4.66
N ALA A 123 -4.70 12.27 -5.71
CA ALA A 123 -4.30 12.56 -7.08
C ALA A 123 -4.78 13.96 -7.51
N PRO A 124 -4.17 14.60 -8.52
CA PRO A 124 -4.74 15.79 -9.11
C PRO A 124 -6.21 15.59 -9.50
N GLY A 125 -7.10 16.37 -8.91
CA GLY A 125 -8.53 16.32 -9.17
C GLY A 125 -9.33 15.26 -8.41
N TYR A 126 -8.70 14.42 -7.58
CA TYR A 126 -9.43 13.44 -6.78
C TYR A 126 -8.73 13.06 -5.47
N CYS A 127 -9.52 13.02 -4.41
CA CYS A 127 -9.19 12.34 -3.17
C CYS A 127 -10.47 11.90 -2.47
N VAL A 128 -10.46 10.71 -1.87
CA VAL A 128 -11.57 10.24 -1.02
C VAL A 128 -11.67 11.06 0.27
N ASN A 129 -10.54 11.55 0.77
CA ASN A 129 -10.47 12.37 1.99
C ASN A 129 -10.61 13.86 1.69
N PRO A 130 -11.21 14.65 2.60
CA PRO A 130 -11.19 16.12 2.51
C PRO A 130 -9.75 16.67 2.63
N PRO A 131 -9.52 17.92 2.19
CA PRO A 131 -10.43 18.78 1.45
C PRO A 131 -10.65 18.29 0.00
N LYS A 132 -11.76 18.69 -0.62
CA LYS A 132 -12.03 18.40 -2.03
C LYS A 132 -10.98 19.07 -2.92
N GLU A 133 -10.57 18.38 -3.99
CA GLU A 133 -9.69 18.95 -5.01
C GLU A 133 -10.37 20.08 -5.77
N PRO A 134 -9.61 21.08 -6.27
CA PRO A 134 -10.18 22.23 -6.98
C PRO A 134 -10.72 21.89 -8.37
N LEU A 135 -10.26 20.78 -8.98
CA LEU A 135 -10.77 20.22 -10.24
C LEU A 135 -11.34 18.81 -9.99
N ASP A 136 -12.06 18.29 -10.97
CA ASP A 136 -12.69 16.97 -10.91
C ASP A 136 -12.03 16.03 -11.92
N LEU A 137 -11.24 15.08 -11.45
CA LEU A 137 -10.52 14.09 -12.27
C LEU A 137 -11.42 13.36 -13.28
N TRP A 138 -12.68 13.20 -12.92
CA TRP A 138 -13.65 12.45 -13.73
C TRP A 138 -14.21 13.25 -14.90
N LYS A 139 -14.04 14.59 -14.88
CA LYS A 139 -14.63 15.53 -15.85
C LYS A 139 -13.62 16.46 -16.48
N ASP A 140 -12.60 16.89 -15.71
CA ASP A 140 -11.66 17.92 -16.14
C ASP A 140 -10.43 17.32 -16.77
N GLU A 141 -10.22 17.56 -18.06
CA GLU A 141 -9.06 17.06 -18.80
C GLU A 141 -7.74 17.56 -18.20
N LYS A 142 -7.70 18.79 -17.68
CA LYS A 142 -6.52 19.34 -17.00
C LYS A 142 -6.12 18.53 -15.79
N ALA A 143 -7.08 18.03 -14.99
CA ALA A 143 -6.81 17.17 -13.84
C ALA A 143 -6.31 15.79 -14.30
N LEU A 144 -6.92 15.24 -15.35
CA LEU A 144 -6.52 13.95 -15.93
C LEU A 144 -5.09 14.00 -16.47
N GLU A 145 -4.74 15.02 -17.24
CA GLU A 145 -3.38 15.17 -17.80
C GLU A 145 -2.34 15.45 -16.69
N ALA A 146 -2.68 16.21 -15.66
CA ALA A 146 -1.80 16.37 -14.50
C ALA A 146 -1.57 15.05 -13.77
N CYS A 147 -2.61 14.23 -13.56
CA CYS A 147 -2.48 12.91 -12.98
C CYS A 147 -1.63 11.97 -13.86
N ALA A 148 -1.86 11.97 -15.17
CA ALA A 148 -1.06 11.22 -16.14
C ALA A 148 0.42 11.64 -16.14
N PHE A 149 0.72 12.94 -16.01
CA PHE A 149 2.07 13.46 -15.88
C PHE A 149 2.81 12.87 -14.67
N HIS A 150 2.17 12.79 -13.50
CA HIS A 150 2.79 12.20 -12.32
C HIS A 150 3.10 10.71 -12.52
N TRP A 151 2.19 9.97 -13.11
CA TRP A 151 2.43 8.55 -13.40
C TRP A 151 3.50 8.33 -14.44
N ALA A 152 3.55 9.13 -15.52
CA ALA A 152 4.64 9.11 -16.50
C ALA A 152 5.98 9.45 -15.83
N HIS A 153 6.00 10.44 -14.93
CA HIS A 153 7.20 10.78 -14.15
C HIS A 153 7.71 9.59 -13.33
N PHE A 154 6.85 8.92 -12.56
CA PHE A 154 7.24 7.76 -11.78
C PHE A 154 7.66 6.58 -12.67
N ALA A 155 6.98 6.35 -13.78
CA ALA A 155 7.34 5.32 -14.75
C ALA A 155 8.75 5.55 -15.32
N LYS A 156 9.07 6.79 -15.69
CA LYS A 156 10.41 7.18 -16.14
C LYS A 156 11.46 7.08 -15.03
N ARG A 157 11.15 7.58 -13.82
CA ARG A 157 12.05 7.60 -12.66
C ARG A 157 12.48 6.20 -12.22
N TYR A 158 11.55 5.26 -12.21
CA TYR A 158 11.76 3.89 -11.74
C TYR A 158 11.86 2.85 -12.87
N LYS A 159 12.10 3.33 -14.10
CA LYS A 159 12.32 2.45 -15.24
C LYS A 159 13.47 1.48 -14.97
N GLY A 160 13.26 0.20 -15.29
CA GLY A 160 14.27 -0.84 -15.08
C GLY A 160 14.20 -1.56 -13.72
N ILE A 161 13.43 -1.03 -12.75
CA ILE A 161 13.11 -1.81 -11.55
C ILE A 161 12.08 -2.87 -11.95
N PRO A 162 12.36 -4.17 -11.73
CA PRO A 162 11.46 -5.22 -12.18
C PRO A 162 10.15 -5.27 -11.40
N SER A 163 9.10 -5.83 -12.01
CA SER A 163 7.74 -5.84 -11.46
C SER A 163 7.55 -6.76 -10.24
N ASP A 164 8.50 -7.63 -9.93
CA ASP A 164 8.55 -8.37 -8.66
C ASP A 164 9.02 -7.50 -7.48
N ARG A 165 9.61 -6.33 -7.76
CA ARG A 165 10.06 -5.36 -6.76
C ARG A 165 9.18 -4.13 -6.64
N MET A 166 8.47 -3.77 -7.72
CA MET A 166 7.65 -2.56 -7.74
C MET A 166 6.42 -2.69 -8.63
N SER A 167 5.29 -2.16 -8.13
CA SER A 167 4.05 -1.97 -8.87
C SER A 167 3.48 -0.58 -8.63
N PHE A 168 2.57 -0.15 -9.50
CA PHE A 168 1.84 1.11 -9.40
C PHE A 168 0.36 0.84 -9.19
N ASP A 169 -0.23 1.45 -8.17
CA ASP A 169 -1.64 1.42 -7.83
C ASP A 169 -2.25 2.81 -8.07
N LEU A 170 -3.01 2.93 -9.15
CA LEU A 170 -3.25 4.20 -9.83
C LEU A 170 -3.97 5.26 -8.99
N LEU A 171 -5.09 4.90 -8.38
CA LEU A 171 -5.97 5.84 -7.68
C LEU A 171 -6.60 5.14 -6.48
N ASN A 172 -6.52 5.77 -5.32
CA ASN A 172 -7.13 5.23 -4.11
C ASN A 172 -8.65 5.38 -4.13
N GLU A 173 -9.35 4.27 -3.96
CA GLU A 173 -10.77 4.24 -3.62
C GLU A 173 -11.68 5.10 -4.52
N PRO A 174 -11.69 4.88 -5.85
CA PRO A 174 -12.55 5.63 -6.75
C PRO A 174 -14.03 5.52 -6.34
N PRO A 175 -14.79 6.63 -6.41
CA PRO A 175 -16.17 6.67 -5.97
C PRO A 175 -17.11 5.92 -6.94
N ALA A 176 -18.40 6.00 -6.69
CA ALA A 176 -19.43 5.44 -7.57
C ALA A 176 -19.63 6.31 -8.84
N VAL A 177 -18.59 6.43 -9.67
CA VAL A 177 -18.71 7.04 -11.01
C VAL A 177 -19.17 6.02 -12.05
N PRO A 178 -19.71 6.43 -13.22
CA PRO A 178 -19.99 5.49 -14.31
C PRO A 178 -18.74 4.72 -14.72
N GLU A 179 -18.86 3.40 -14.93
CA GLU A 179 -17.74 2.54 -15.28
C GLU A 179 -16.97 3.05 -16.52
N ALA A 180 -17.69 3.49 -17.56
CA ALA A 180 -17.05 4.04 -18.76
C ALA A 180 -16.19 5.28 -18.47
N THR A 181 -16.58 6.13 -17.53
CA THR A 181 -15.78 7.28 -17.08
C THR A 181 -14.52 6.82 -16.38
N TYR A 182 -14.62 5.84 -15.48
CA TYR A 182 -13.46 5.28 -14.79
C TYR A 182 -12.50 4.59 -15.76
N VAL A 183 -13.02 3.75 -16.67
CA VAL A 183 -12.22 3.10 -17.72
C VAL A 183 -11.45 4.11 -18.56
N ARG A 184 -12.09 5.22 -18.98
CA ARG A 184 -11.42 6.31 -19.72
C ARG A 184 -10.22 6.86 -18.93
N VAL A 185 -10.43 7.19 -17.65
CA VAL A 185 -9.37 7.73 -16.79
C VAL A 185 -8.24 6.72 -16.65
N VAL A 186 -8.54 5.49 -16.23
CA VAL A 186 -7.52 4.43 -16.05
C VAL A 186 -6.76 4.16 -17.33
N THR A 187 -7.43 4.08 -18.49
CA THR A 187 -6.78 3.88 -19.79
C THR A 187 -5.75 4.97 -20.04
N ARG A 188 -6.10 6.25 -19.85
CA ARG A 188 -5.18 7.37 -20.05
C ARG A 188 -3.95 7.29 -19.13
N LEU A 189 -4.13 6.90 -17.85
CA LEU A 189 -3.02 6.74 -16.91
C LEU A 189 -2.10 5.57 -17.30
N VAL A 190 -2.69 4.45 -17.69
CA VAL A 190 -1.93 3.26 -18.15
C VAL A 190 -1.14 3.57 -19.41
N GLU A 191 -1.71 4.29 -20.37
CA GLU A 191 -1.00 4.76 -21.58
C GLU A 191 0.21 5.62 -21.23
N ALA A 192 0.06 6.58 -20.31
CA ALA A 192 1.15 7.45 -19.86
C ALA A 192 2.29 6.65 -19.21
N ILE A 193 1.96 5.65 -18.37
CA ILE A 193 2.95 4.75 -17.77
C ILE A 193 3.67 3.93 -18.84
N ARG A 194 2.93 3.33 -19.76
CA ARG A 194 3.50 2.40 -20.76
C ARG A 194 4.33 3.08 -21.84
N GLN A 195 4.12 4.36 -22.09
CA GLN A 195 5.00 5.16 -22.95
C GLN A 195 6.42 5.23 -22.36
N GLU A 196 6.56 5.28 -21.06
CA GLU A 196 7.86 5.36 -20.36
C GLU A 196 8.38 3.97 -19.94
N ASP A 197 7.53 3.12 -19.38
CA ASP A 197 7.86 1.78 -18.89
C ASP A 197 6.79 0.75 -19.34
N PRO A 198 6.95 0.16 -20.53
CA PRO A 198 5.95 -0.74 -21.12
C PRO A 198 5.64 -2.00 -20.30
N LYS A 199 6.55 -2.41 -19.40
CA LYS A 199 6.45 -3.65 -18.62
C LYS A 199 5.99 -3.44 -17.19
N ARG A 200 5.76 -2.20 -16.76
CA ARG A 200 5.35 -1.90 -15.39
C ARG A 200 4.07 -2.62 -15.00
N LEU A 201 4.12 -3.35 -13.90
CA LEU A 201 2.93 -3.91 -13.27
C LEU A 201 2.07 -2.77 -12.71
N VAL A 202 0.85 -2.68 -13.20
CA VAL A 202 -0.13 -1.69 -12.81
C VAL A 202 -1.32 -2.36 -12.15
N ILE A 203 -1.81 -1.76 -11.08
CA ILE A 203 -2.99 -2.17 -10.32
C ILE A 203 -3.97 -0.99 -10.32
N ALA A 204 -5.25 -1.26 -10.38
CA ALA A 204 -6.30 -0.25 -10.24
C ALA A 204 -7.30 -0.68 -9.18
N ASP A 205 -7.69 0.22 -8.29
CA ASP A 205 -8.75 -0.07 -7.32
C ASP A 205 -10.10 -0.28 -8.02
N GLY A 206 -10.92 -1.14 -7.45
CA GLY A 206 -12.32 -1.28 -7.88
C GLY A 206 -13.15 -0.01 -7.61
N LEU A 207 -14.27 0.12 -8.28
CA LEU A 207 -15.24 1.19 -8.03
C LEU A 207 -15.91 1.06 -6.65
N LYS A 208 -16.65 2.11 -6.26
CA LYS A 208 -17.30 2.22 -4.96
C LYS A 208 -16.36 1.93 -3.79
N TRP A 209 -15.26 2.70 -3.78
CA TRP A 209 -14.23 2.61 -2.74
C TRP A 209 -13.55 1.23 -2.67
N GLY A 210 -13.24 0.64 -3.84
CA GLY A 210 -12.65 -0.69 -3.94
C GLY A 210 -13.63 -1.84 -3.67
N GLY A 211 -14.93 -1.54 -3.62
CA GLY A 211 -15.97 -2.53 -3.33
C GLY A 211 -16.35 -3.41 -4.50
N ASP A 212 -16.40 -2.84 -5.70
CA ASP A 212 -16.89 -3.51 -6.89
C ASP A 212 -15.76 -3.70 -7.93
N PRO A 213 -15.55 -4.91 -8.46
CA PRO A 213 -14.62 -5.15 -9.56
C PRO A 213 -15.08 -4.44 -10.84
N VAL A 214 -14.12 -3.99 -11.67
CA VAL A 214 -14.37 -3.23 -12.90
C VAL A 214 -14.03 -4.09 -14.12
N ARG A 215 -15.05 -4.64 -14.76
CA ARG A 215 -14.87 -5.59 -15.88
C ARG A 215 -14.33 -4.91 -17.14
N GLY A 216 -14.68 -3.64 -17.35
CA GLY A 216 -14.19 -2.87 -18.49
C GLY A 216 -12.68 -2.64 -18.51
N LEU A 217 -11.97 -2.93 -17.40
CA LEU A 217 -10.51 -2.84 -17.32
C LEU A 217 -9.79 -4.15 -17.71
N ALA A 218 -10.48 -5.27 -17.86
CA ALA A 218 -9.86 -6.58 -18.08
C ALA A 218 -8.95 -6.62 -19.32
N GLY A 219 -9.30 -5.88 -20.38
CA GLY A 219 -8.51 -5.82 -21.62
C GLY A 219 -7.25 -4.96 -21.55
N LEU A 220 -7.02 -4.20 -20.46
CA LEU A 220 -5.89 -3.30 -20.35
C LEU A 220 -4.59 -3.98 -19.87
N GLY A 221 -4.62 -5.29 -19.51
CA GLY A 221 -3.45 -5.99 -18.99
C GLY A 221 -2.95 -5.36 -17.67
N ILE A 222 -3.87 -5.04 -16.76
CA ILE A 222 -3.62 -4.55 -15.41
C ILE A 222 -4.30 -5.46 -14.40
N ALA A 223 -3.80 -5.49 -13.16
CA ALA A 223 -4.46 -6.14 -12.03
C ALA A 223 -5.44 -5.18 -11.36
N GLN A 224 -6.26 -5.69 -10.45
CA GLN A 224 -7.15 -4.84 -9.66
C GLN A 224 -7.01 -5.08 -8.16
N SER A 225 -7.40 -4.06 -7.39
CA SER A 225 -7.33 -4.08 -5.93
C SER A 225 -8.70 -3.89 -5.31
N THR A 226 -8.99 -4.68 -4.28
CA THR A 226 -10.21 -4.59 -3.46
C THR A 226 -9.91 -4.03 -2.06
N ARG A 227 -10.96 -3.86 -1.26
CA ARG A 227 -10.90 -3.40 0.13
C ARG A 227 -11.52 -4.41 1.09
N GLY A 228 -10.93 -4.53 2.27
CA GLY A 228 -11.38 -5.43 3.33
C GLY A 228 -12.08 -4.72 4.50
N TYR A 229 -12.90 -3.70 4.24
CA TYR A 229 -13.57 -2.90 5.27
C TYR A 229 -15.05 -3.24 5.48
N TYR A 230 -15.59 -4.21 4.77
CA TYR A 230 -16.98 -4.60 4.96
C TYR A 230 -17.12 -5.72 6.01
N PRO A 231 -18.07 -5.59 6.97
CA PRO A 231 -19.00 -4.48 7.18
C PRO A 231 -18.34 -3.33 7.97
N MET A 232 -18.67 -2.09 7.61
CA MET A 232 -18.07 -0.91 8.24
C MET A 232 -18.42 -0.75 9.71
N GLN A 233 -19.54 -1.28 10.18
CA GLN A 233 -19.92 -1.30 11.61
C GLN A 233 -18.89 -2.04 12.47
N VAL A 234 -18.18 -3.02 11.90
CA VAL A 234 -17.07 -3.72 12.57
C VAL A 234 -15.76 -2.97 12.39
N THR A 235 -15.46 -2.57 11.14
CA THR A 235 -14.13 -2.05 10.81
C THR A 235 -13.93 -0.58 11.19
N HIS A 236 -15.00 0.20 11.34
CA HIS A 236 -14.98 1.64 11.60
C HIS A 236 -15.87 2.05 12.79
N TYR A 237 -16.11 1.15 13.73
CA TYR A 237 -16.85 1.47 14.94
C TYR A 237 -16.25 2.69 15.65
N LYS A 238 -17.08 3.67 15.99
CA LYS A 238 -16.72 4.98 16.57
C LYS A 238 -15.83 5.86 15.67
N ALA A 239 -15.62 5.54 14.41
CA ALA A 239 -14.87 6.40 13.49
C ALA A 239 -15.73 7.59 13.04
N SER A 240 -15.33 8.82 13.43
CA SER A 240 -16.08 10.05 13.18
C SER A 240 -16.22 10.40 11.69
N TRP A 241 -15.22 10.05 10.88
CA TRP A 241 -15.20 10.37 9.44
C TRP A 241 -16.19 9.54 8.58
N VAL A 242 -16.82 8.48 9.14
CA VAL A 242 -17.82 7.64 8.47
C VAL A 242 -19.12 7.50 9.28
N ARG A 243 -19.39 8.41 10.24
CA ARG A 243 -20.52 8.34 11.16
C ARG A 243 -20.54 7.09 12.06
N GLY A 244 -19.39 6.46 12.27
CA GLY A 244 -19.25 5.24 13.10
C GLY A 244 -19.63 5.42 14.56
N GLU A 245 -19.67 6.67 15.05
CA GLU A 245 -20.10 7.03 16.42
C GLU A 245 -21.57 6.69 16.71
N SER A 246 -22.42 6.62 15.67
CA SER A 246 -23.83 6.28 15.81
C SER A 246 -24.13 4.78 15.84
N TRP A 247 -23.14 3.93 15.58
CA TRP A 247 -23.32 2.48 15.55
C TRP A 247 -23.26 1.88 16.94
N PRO A 248 -24.05 0.83 17.22
CA PRO A 248 -23.90 0.05 18.45
C PRO A 248 -22.56 -0.69 18.45
N GLU A 249 -22.11 -1.10 19.64
CA GLU A 249 -20.91 -1.91 19.76
C GLU A 249 -21.06 -3.20 18.94
N PRO A 250 -20.12 -3.46 18.01
CA PRO A 250 -20.25 -4.59 17.10
C PRO A 250 -19.91 -5.92 17.77
N THR A 251 -20.46 -6.97 17.20
CA THR A 251 -20.04 -8.35 17.42
C THR A 251 -19.47 -8.94 16.15
N TRP A 252 -18.76 -10.06 16.24
CA TRP A 252 -18.44 -10.87 15.06
C TRP A 252 -18.82 -12.34 15.33
N PRO A 253 -19.69 -12.96 14.52
CA PRO A 253 -20.45 -12.39 13.38
C PRO A 253 -21.30 -11.17 13.76
N LEU A 254 -21.48 -10.21 12.82
CA LEU A 254 -22.28 -9.03 13.04
C LEU A 254 -23.77 -9.34 12.85
N LYS A 255 -24.60 -8.95 13.83
CA LYS A 255 -26.04 -9.08 13.74
C LYS A 255 -26.70 -7.72 13.47
N GLU A 256 -27.45 -7.63 12.38
CA GLU A 256 -28.22 -6.44 11.97
C GLU A 256 -29.68 -6.82 11.85
N GLY A 257 -30.43 -6.72 12.95
CA GLY A 257 -31.81 -7.21 13.01
C GLY A 257 -31.90 -8.71 12.72
N ALA A 258 -32.62 -9.09 11.66
CA ALA A 258 -32.73 -10.48 11.20
C ALA A 258 -31.56 -10.95 10.33
N LYS A 259 -30.68 -10.03 9.84
CA LYS A 259 -29.52 -10.37 9.00
C LYS A 259 -28.31 -10.67 9.89
N THR A 260 -27.56 -11.69 9.51
CA THR A 260 -26.22 -11.95 10.07
C THR A 260 -25.19 -11.75 8.97
N VAL A 261 -24.18 -10.94 9.23
CA VAL A 261 -23.00 -10.82 8.38
C VAL A 261 -21.89 -11.65 9.01
N ASP A 262 -21.49 -12.69 8.34
CA ASP A 262 -20.50 -13.66 8.79
C ASP A 262 -19.50 -13.98 7.66
N LYS A 263 -18.65 -14.98 7.88
CA LYS A 263 -17.65 -15.44 6.90
C LYS A 263 -18.28 -15.84 5.55
N GLU A 264 -19.43 -16.53 5.57
CA GLU A 264 -20.10 -16.96 4.34
C GLU A 264 -20.73 -15.78 3.60
N THR A 265 -21.21 -14.79 4.32
CA THR A 265 -21.65 -13.50 3.72
C THR A 265 -20.48 -12.80 3.05
N LEU A 266 -19.29 -12.72 3.71
CA LEU A 266 -18.08 -12.16 3.11
C LEU A 266 -17.68 -12.95 1.86
N ARG A 267 -17.68 -14.28 1.90
CA ARG A 267 -17.39 -15.14 0.76
C ARG A 267 -18.25 -14.80 -0.44
N LYS A 268 -19.56 -14.73 -0.22
CA LYS A 268 -20.53 -14.50 -1.28
C LYS A 268 -20.49 -13.06 -1.83
N GLU A 269 -20.44 -12.07 -0.92
CA GLU A 269 -20.63 -10.67 -1.30
C GLU A 269 -19.31 -9.96 -1.64
N ARG A 270 -18.16 -10.41 -1.05
CA ARG A 270 -16.88 -9.69 -1.17
C ARG A 270 -15.77 -10.49 -1.87
N ILE A 271 -15.86 -11.82 -1.90
CA ILE A 271 -14.84 -12.65 -2.56
C ILE A 271 -15.34 -13.09 -3.93
N GLN A 272 -16.56 -13.63 -4.04
CA GLN A 272 -17.06 -14.23 -5.28
C GLN A 272 -17.06 -13.27 -6.48
N PRO A 273 -17.49 -11.98 -6.37
CA PRO A 273 -17.44 -11.06 -7.52
C PRO A 273 -16.04 -10.86 -8.09
N TRP A 274 -15.01 -10.85 -7.23
CA TRP A 274 -13.61 -10.71 -7.61
C TRP A 274 -13.03 -12.00 -8.18
N ARG A 275 -13.44 -13.17 -7.64
CA ARG A 275 -13.13 -14.48 -8.24
C ARG A 275 -13.70 -14.60 -9.65
N ASP A 276 -14.86 -14.01 -9.91
CA ASP A 276 -15.45 -13.98 -11.25
C ASP A 276 -14.68 -13.04 -12.21
N LEU A 277 -14.06 -11.98 -11.69
CA LEU A 277 -13.14 -11.13 -12.45
C LEU A 277 -11.84 -11.88 -12.80
N GLU A 278 -11.29 -12.66 -11.86
CA GLU A 278 -10.07 -13.46 -12.10
C GLU A 278 -10.21 -14.43 -13.28
N LYS A 279 -11.43 -14.95 -13.54
CA LYS A 279 -11.73 -15.80 -14.71
C LYS A 279 -11.52 -15.07 -16.05
N GLN A 280 -11.43 -13.73 -16.01
CA GLN A 280 -11.12 -12.89 -17.17
C GLN A 280 -9.62 -12.57 -17.29
N GLY A 281 -8.77 -13.21 -16.50
CA GLY A 281 -7.32 -13.01 -16.52
C GLY A 281 -6.86 -11.77 -15.78
N VAL A 282 -7.58 -11.33 -14.75
CA VAL A 282 -7.24 -10.18 -13.91
C VAL A 282 -6.82 -10.65 -12.51
N GLY A 283 -5.58 -10.38 -12.11
CA GLY A 283 -5.11 -10.65 -10.75
C GLY A 283 -5.74 -9.71 -9.72
N VAL A 284 -5.95 -10.21 -8.50
CA VAL A 284 -6.59 -9.47 -7.40
C VAL A 284 -5.69 -9.38 -6.19
N HIS A 285 -5.65 -8.18 -5.57
CA HIS A 285 -4.97 -7.91 -4.30
C HIS A 285 -5.89 -7.14 -3.36
N VAL A 286 -5.72 -7.30 -2.05
CA VAL A 286 -6.46 -6.49 -1.05
C VAL A 286 -5.57 -5.32 -0.62
N GLY A 287 -5.71 -4.16 -1.27
CA GLY A 287 -4.81 -3.01 -1.08
C GLY A 287 -4.94 -2.34 0.27
N GLU A 288 -6.14 -2.38 0.87
CA GLU A 288 -6.36 -1.89 2.22
C GLU A 288 -7.39 -2.73 2.97
N TRP A 289 -7.15 -2.92 4.26
CA TRP A 289 -8.07 -3.54 5.20
C TRP A 289 -7.60 -3.27 6.63
N GLY A 290 -8.43 -3.56 7.59
CA GLY A 290 -8.10 -3.40 9.00
C GLY A 290 -9.32 -3.06 9.82
N VAL A 291 -9.11 -2.86 11.12
CA VAL A 291 -10.18 -2.56 12.08
C VAL A 291 -9.72 -1.42 12.99
N TYR A 292 -10.54 -0.37 13.08
CA TYR A 292 -10.28 0.80 13.90
C TYR A 292 -10.18 0.43 15.38
N ASN A 293 -9.31 1.10 16.10
CA ASN A 293 -8.91 0.75 17.46
C ASN A 293 -10.02 0.84 18.54
N HIS A 294 -11.17 1.36 18.22
CA HIS A 294 -12.33 1.37 19.13
C HIS A 294 -13.21 0.13 19.02
N THR A 295 -13.03 -0.70 17.99
CA THR A 295 -13.73 -1.99 17.92
C THR A 295 -13.12 -2.94 18.94
N PRO A 296 -13.92 -3.66 19.74
CA PRO A 296 -13.39 -4.59 20.73
C PRO A 296 -12.37 -5.55 20.14
N HIS A 297 -11.24 -5.78 20.83
CA HIS A 297 -10.10 -6.53 20.31
C HIS A 297 -10.47 -7.98 19.93
N ALA A 298 -11.27 -8.64 20.74
CA ALA A 298 -11.75 -10.01 20.44
C ALA A 298 -12.56 -10.06 19.14
N VAL A 299 -13.41 -9.04 18.89
CA VAL A 299 -14.18 -8.90 17.64
C VAL A 299 -13.24 -8.63 16.46
N THR A 300 -12.25 -7.75 16.65
CA THR A 300 -11.21 -7.45 15.68
C THR A 300 -10.49 -8.71 15.23
N LEU A 301 -9.96 -9.50 16.17
CA LEU A 301 -9.19 -10.71 15.84
C LEU A 301 -10.05 -11.78 15.16
N ALA A 302 -11.32 -11.95 15.60
CA ALA A 302 -12.24 -12.90 14.98
C ALA A 302 -12.56 -12.51 13.52
N PHE A 303 -12.87 -11.23 13.26
CA PHE A 303 -13.08 -10.69 11.92
C PHE A 303 -11.83 -10.84 11.03
N MET A 304 -10.65 -10.52 11.57
CA MET A 304 -9.39 -10.64 10.84
C MET A 304 -9.10 -12.10 10.43
N ARG A 305 -9.30 -13.06 11.34
CA ARG A 305 -9.10 -14.49 11.03
C ARG A 305 -9.96 -14.96 9.88
N ASP A 306 -11.23 -14.55 9.83
CA ASP A 306 -12.14 -14.96 8.76
C ASP A 306 -11.77 -14.35 7.42
N ASN A 307 -11.40 -13.07 7.37
CA ASN A 307 -10.92 -12.43 6.13
C ASN A 307 -9.63 -13.06 5.62
N LEU A 308 -8.64 -13.24 6.50
CA LEU A 308 -7.35 -13.87 6.15
C LEU A 308 -7.54 -15.30 5.63
N ALA A 309 -8.47 -16.07 6.22
CA ALA A 309 -8.79 -17.40 5.73
C ALA A 309 -9.39 -17.36 4.32
N LEU A 310 -10.33 -16.43 4.04
CA LEU A 310 -10.93 -16.25 2.73
C LEU A 310 -9.91 -15.82 1.66
N TRP A 311 -9.01 -14.88 1.99
CA TRP A 311 -7.97 -14.44 1.05
C TRP A 311 -6.91 -15.51 0.83
N ARG A 312 -6.61 -16.33 1.85
CA ARG A 312 -5.73 -17.50 1.70
C ARG A 312 -6.34 -18.52 0.74
N GLU A 313 -7.63 -18.83 0.88
CA GLU A 313 -8.38 -19.70 -0.03
C GLU A 313 -8.42 -19.13 -1.46
N ALA A 314 -8.51 -17.82 -1.62
CA ALA A 314 -8.49 -17.15 -2.91
C ALA A 314 -7.09 -17.03 -3.53
N GLY A 315 -6.03 -17.18 -2.73
CA GLY A 315 -4.65 -16.97 -3.17
C GLY A 315 -4.23 -15.50 -3.18
N TRP A 316 -5.00 -14.61 -2.54
CA TRP A 316 -4.75 -13.16 -2.59
C TRP A 316 -3.76 -12.70 -1.52
N GLY A 317 -2.91 -11.74 -1.91
CA GLY A 317 -2.13 -10.92 -0.99
C GLY A 317 -2.95 -9.77 -0.42
N TRP A 318 -2.36 -9.07 0.57
CA TRP A 318 -3.05 -7.98 1.27
C TRP A 318 -2.08 -6.98 1.90
N ALA A 319 -2.55 -5.75 2.15
CA ALA A 319 -1.84 -4.73 2.92
C ALA A 319 -2.74 -4.18 4.03
N LEU A 320 -2.36 -4.39 5.31
CA LEU A 320 -3.08 -3.85 6.46
C LEU A 320 -2.99 -2.32 6.48
N TRP A 321 -4.07 -1.65 6.82
CA TRP A 321 -4.11 -0.25 7.11
C TRP A 321 -4.06 -0.04 8.63
N ASN A 322 -2.91 0.26 9.24
CA ASN A 322 -1.56 0.50 8.77
C ASN A 322 -0.54 -0.35 9.56
N LEU A 323 0.76 -0.11 9.44
CA LEU A 323 1.75 -0.75 10.32
C LEU A 323 1.69 -0.15 11.74
N ARG A 324 1.75 1.19 11.82
CA ARG A 324 1.70 1.97 13.05
C ARG A 324 0.50 2.92 13.07
N GLY A 325 -0.26 2.93 14.14
CA GLY A 325 -1.43 3.81 14.32
C GLY A 325 -2.73 3.06 14.53
N SER A 326 -3.84 3.76 14.45
CA SER A 326 -5.15 3.31 14.97
C SER A 326 -5.75 2.04 14.36
N PHE A 327 -5.24 1.55 13.24
CA PHE A 327 -5.59 0.26 12.64
C PHE A 327 -4.42 -0.73 12.72
N GLY A 328 -3.27 -0.26 13.18
CA GLY A 328 -2.01 -0.97 13.10
C GLY A 328 -1.79 -2.03 14.16
N VAL A 329 -0.76 -2.83 13.91
CA VAL A 329 -0.22 -3.81 14.85
C VAL A 329 0.74 -3.16 15.85
N LEU A 330 1.28 -1.98 15.51
CA LEU A 330 2.11 -1.15 16.38
C LEU A 330 1.37 0.15 16.74
N ASP A 331 1.49 0.57 17.99
CA ASP A 331 1.02 1.86 18.53
C ASP A 331 -0.47 2.15 18.25
N SER A 332 -1.31 1.12 18.21
CA SER A 332 -2.71 1.28 17.83
C SER A 332 -3.57 1.98 18.88
N GLN A 333 -3.09 2.11 20.11
CA GLN A 333 -3.79 2.75 21.23
C GLN A 333 -5.16 2.13 21.56
N ARG A 334 -5.31 0.80 21.35
CA ARG A 334 -6.49 0.06 21.82
C ARG A 334 -6.48 -0.01 23.33
N GLU A 335 -7.62 0.26 23.96
CA GLU A 335 -7.74 0.25 25.42
C GLU A 335 -7.80 -1.16 26.00
N ASP A 336 -8.21 -2.14 25.21
CA ASP A 336 -8.44 -3.53 25.60
C ASP A 336 -7.32 -4.49 25.15
N VAL A 337 -6.11 -3.96 24.84
CA VAL A 337 -4.93 -4.74 24.45
C VAL A 337 -3.83 -4.65 25.51
N LYS A 338 -3.27 -5.79 25.87
CA LYS A 338 -2.03 -5.86 26.64
C LYS A 338 -0.84 -5.80 25.70
N TYR A 339 -0.28 -4.60 25.55
CA TYR A 339 0.87 -4.38 24.69
C TYR A 339 2.16 -4.94 25.27
N GLU A 340 3.06 -5.33 24.34
CA GLU A 340 4.47 -5.57 24.61
C GLU A 340 5.31 -4.36 24.17
N ASP A 341 6.38 -4.07 24.91
CA ASP A 341 7.40 -3.13 24.44
C ASP A 341 8.27 -3.80 23.38
N PHE A 342 8.28 -3.28 22.17
CA PHE A 342 9.00 -3.84 21.02
C PHE A 342 9.70 -2.76 20.20
N ARG A 343 11.02 -2.69 20.29
CA ARG A 343 11.88 -1.73 19.54
C ARG A 343 11.40 -0.27 19.63
N GLY A 344 10.90 0.15 20.80
CA GLY A 344 10.39 1.49 21.04
C GLY A 344 8.91 1.70 20.69
N HIS A 345 8.21 0.67 20.28
CA HIS A 345 6.77 0.65 19.95
C HIS A 345 5.98 -0.18 20.94
N LYS A 346 4.67 0.04 20.97
CA LYS A 346 3.69 -0.79 21.66
C LYS A 346 3.10 -1.81 20.68
N LEU A 347 3.49 -3.08 20.83
CA LEU A 347 3.11 -4.17 19.93
C LEU A 347 1.86 -4.90 20.45
N ASP A 348 0.86 -5.04 19.57
CA ASP A 348 -0.24 -5.99 19.73
C ASP A 348 0.21 -7.37 19.22
N ARG A 349 0.65 -8.22 20.17
CA ARG A 349 1.18 -9.55 19.86
C ARG A 349 0.14 -10.47 19.26
N GLU A 350 -1.07 -10.47 19.79
CA GLU A 350 -2.14 -11.34 19.31
C GLU A 350 -2.55 -10.99 17.86
N MET A 351 -2.61 -9.70 17.54
CA MET A 351 -2.85 -9.26 16.17
C MET A 351 -1.72 -9.69 15.23
N LEU A 352 -0.45 -9.54 15.65
CA LEU A 352 0.69 -10.00 14.86
C LEU A 352 0.63 -11.49 14.56
N GLU A 353 0.28 -12.31 15.55
CA GLU A 353 0.13 -13.76 15.37
C GLU A 353 -0.96 -14.11 14.37
N VAL A 354 -2.11 -13.40 14.42
CA VAL A 354 -3.18 -13.55 13.43
C VAL A 354 -2.73 -13.17 12.03
N LEU A 355 -1.94 -12.11 11.87
CA LEU A 355 -1.42 -11.66 10.57
C LEU A 355 -0.39 -12.64 9.97
N ARG A 356 0.41 -13.30 10.81
CA ARG A 356 1.43 -14.27 10.39
C ARG A 356 0.85 -15.65 10.06
N GLY A 357 -0.20 -16.08 10.74
CA GLY A 357 -0.92 -17.37 10.62
C GLY A 357 -1.59 -17.59 9.30
#